data_e8ccbcd772058efd768ce0285cdfc8ca
#
_entry.id   e8ccbcd772058efd768ce0285cdfc8ca
#
_cell.length_a   1.000
_cell.length_b   1.000
_cell.length_c   1.000
_cell.angle_alpha   90.00
_cell.angle_beta   90.00
_cell.angle_gamma   90.00
#
_symmetry.space_group_name_H-M   'P 1'
#
loop_
_entity.id
_entity.type
_entity.pdbx_description
1 polymer ?
#
loop_
_entity_poly.entity_id
_entity_poly.type
_entity_poly.pdbx_seq_one_letter_code
_entity_poly.pdbx_strand_id
1 'polypeptide(L)'
;MATIAYRRCSSVDQKLNRQNIQADKTFEEKLSGKDRNRPALAAMLDYIREGDLIKVWDISRLARDLMDLQNIITEINDKGATIQFITENLTFAPDVDNPIATMQLQMMGAFAQFERAVKRQRQLEGIAIAKDKGKYSGGSKRINRERVHQLRSEGLSTYKIASMMEISRMSVHRILKEEVA
;
A
#
# COMPACT_ATOMS: atom_id res chain seq x y z
N MET A 1 14.38 -2.95 32.21
CA MET A 1 14.40 -1.93 31.14
C MET A 1 15.25 -2.49 30.03
N ALA A 2 14.63 -2.94 28.95
CA ALA A 2 15.31 -3.45 27.77
C ALA A 2 15.13 -2.49 26.60
N THR A 3 16.10 -2.44 25.69
CA THR A 3 16.00 -1.71 24.44
C THR A 3 15.53 -2.67 23.35
N ILE A 4 14.43 -2.36 22.69
CA ILE A 4 13.78 -3.19 21.67
C ILE A 4 13.78 -2.42 20.36
N ALA A 5 14.25 -3.05 19.27
CA ALA A 5 14.19 -2.45 17.95
C ALA A 5 13.06 -3.08 17.13
N TYR A 6 12.27 -2.23 16.47
CA TYR A 6 11.38 -2.65 15.40
C TYR A 6 11.89 -2.17 14.05
N ARG A 7 12.05 -3.10 13.11
CA ARG A 7 12.53 -2.82 11.76
C ARG A 7 11.56 -3.35 10.73
N ARG A 8 11.24 -2.55 9.71
CA ARG A 8 10.40 -2.99 8.61
C ARG A 8 11.04 -2.65 7.26
N CYS A 9 11.05 -3.63 6.35
CA CYS A 9 11.41 -3.40 4.95
C CYS A 9 10.33 -3.95 4.01
N SER A 10 10.16 -3.32 2.86
CA SER A 10 9.42 -3.95 1.76
C SER A 10 10.32 -4.99 1.09
N SER A 11 9.73 -6.04 0.51
CA SER A 11 10.46 -7.14 -0.16
C SER A 11 11.41 -6.69 -1.29
N VAL A 12 11.30 -5.45 -1.76
CA VAL A 12 12.13 -4.86 -2.83
C VAL A 12 13.34 -4.11 -2.27
N ASP A 13 13.28 -3.63 -1.02
CA ASP A 13 14.37 -2.87 -0.39
C ASP A 13 15.21 -3.76 0.55
N GLN A 14 16.22 -4.37 0.02
CA GLN A 14 17.13 -5.29 0.74
C GLN A 14 18.05 -4.63 1.77
N LYS A 15 17.78 -3.42 2.23
CA LYS A 15 18.71 -2.68 3.11
C LYS A 15 18.19 -2.48 4.52
N LEU A 16 17.89 -3.58 5.24
CA LEU A 16 17.80 -3.59 6.72
C LEU A 16 19.08 -3.05 7.36
N ASN A 17 20.22 -3.22 6.68
CA ASN A 17 21.53 -2.72 7.16
C ASN A 17 21.60 -1.19 7.32
N ARG A 18 20.70 -0.42 6.72
CA ARG A 18 20.61 1.03 6.93
C ARG A 18 19.88 1.42 8.21
N GLN A 19 19.15 0.50 8.83
CA GLN A 19 18.47 0.70 10.11
C GLN A 19 19.29 0.04 11.23
N ASN A 20 20.55 0.47 11.38
CA ASN A 20 21.40 -0.06 12.45
C ASN A 20 20.99 0.55 13.79
N ILE A 21 20.13 -0.16 14.52
CA ILE A 21 19.65 0.22 15.85
C ILE A 21 20.28 -0.76 16.84
N GLN A 22 21.07 -0.26 17.78
CA GLN A 22 21.54 -1.05 18.91
C GLN A 22 20.34 -1.36 19.83
N ALA A 23 20.07 -2.65 20.05
CA ALA A 23 18.98 -3.11 20.88
C ALA A 23 19.25 -4.51 21.44
N ASP A 24 18.66 -4.81 22.60
CA ASP A 24 18.75 -6.12 23.24
C ASP A 24 17.91 -7.16 22.48
N LYS A 25 16.80 -6.73 21.88
CA LYS A 25 15.90 -7.56 21.06
C LYS A 25 15.47 -6.79 19.81
N THR A 26 15.44 -7.50 18.67
CA THR A 26 14.99 -6.92 17.40
C THR A 26 13.82 -7.73 16.83
N PHE A 27 12.77 -7.03 16.40
CA PHE A 27 11.64 -7.57 15.64
C PHE A 27 11.70 -7.05 14.20
N GLU A 28 11.73 -7.98 13.24
CA GLU A 28 11.89 -7.64 11.82
C GLU A 28 10.68 -8.05 11.01
N GLU A 29 10.13 -7.09 10.27
CA GLU A 29 8.98 -7.27 9.39
C GLU A 29 9.41 -7.13 7.92
N LYS A 30 9.20 -8.18 7.12
CA LYS A 30 9.50 -8.17 5.67
C LYS A 30 8.21 -8.04 4.86
N LEU A 31 7.44 -6.98 5.12
CA LEU A 31 6.15 -6.74 4.50
C LEU A 31 6.00 -5.30 4.02
N SER A 32 5.21 -5.12 2.96
CA SER A 32 4.81 -3.81 2.47
C SER A 32 3.98 -3.06 3.54
N GLY A 33 4.14 -1.73 3.65
CA GLY A 33 3.35 -0.92 4.59
C GLY A 33 1.83 -0.94 4.38
N LYS A 34 1.36 -1.54 3.26
CA LYS A 34 -0.07 -1.72 2.95
C LYS A 34 -0.63 -3.01 3.56
N ASP A 35 0.20 -3.94 3.96
CA ASP A 35 -0.24 -5.20 4.54
C ASP A 35 -0.76 -4.97 5.97
N ARG A 36 -1.94 -5.53 6.27
CA ARG A 36 -2.56 -5.45 7.60
C ARG A 36 -2.04 -6.52 8.55
N ASN A 37 -1.54 -7.63 8.01
CA ASN A 37 -1.00 -8.72 8.80
C ASN A 37 0.47 -8.44 9.12
N ARG A 38 0.76 -8.01 10.35
CA ARG A 38 2.10 -7.60 10.82
C ARG A 38 2.50 -8.43 12.04
N PRO A 39 2.85 -9.70 11.82
CA PRO A 39 3.14 -10.63 12.93
C PRO A 39 4.31 -10.20 13.80
N ALA A 40 5.34 -9.55 13.22
CA ALA A 40 6.47 -9.07 14.00
C ALA A 40 6.09 -7.86 14.88
N LEU A 41 5.20 -6.97 14.40
CA LEU A 41 4.67 -5.89 15.23
C LEU A 41 3.82 -6.44 16.37
N ALA A 42 2.91 -7.36 16.10
CA ALA A 42 2.09 -8.00 17.12
C ALA A 42 2.95 -8.71 18.17
N ALA A 43 3.94 -9.49 17.73
CA ALA A 43 4.87 -10.16 18.65
C ALA A 43 5.70 -9.17 19.48
N MET A 44 6.08 -8.00 18.92
CA MET A 44 6.73 -6.95 19.68
C MET A 44 5.78 -6.36 20.73
N LEU A 45 4.55 -6.04 20.35
CA LEU A 45 3.56 -5.49 21.28
C LEU A 45 3.27 -6.46 22.42
N ASP A 46 3.19 -7.77 22.16
CA ASP A 46 3.02 -8.78 23.19
C ASP A 46 4.25 -8.96 24.10
N TYR A 47 5.44 -8.66 23.57
CA TYR A 47 6.71 -8.86 24.28
C TYR A 47 7.06 -7.72 25.23
N ILE A 48 6.71 -6.47 24.89
CA ILE A 48 7.10 -5.27 25.65
C ILE A 48 6.51 -5.26 27.06
N ARG A 49 7.25 -4.67 27.98
CA ARG A 49 6.90 -4.54 29.40
C ARG A 49 7.12 -3.11 29.86
N GLU A 50 6.59 -2.80 31.02
CA GLU A 50 6.81 -1.54 31.70
C GLU A 50 8.31 -1.20 31.82
N GLY A 51 8.64 0.05 31.50
CA GLY A 51 10.01 0.57 31.52
C GLY A 51 10.85 0.22 30.28
N ASP A 52 10.35 -0.53 29.31
CA ASP A 52 11.11 -0.82 28.09
C ASP A 52 11.15 0.38 27.12
N LEU A 53 12.25 0.45 26.33
CA LEU A 53 12.45 1.47 25.31
C LEU A 53 12.39 0.84 23.92
N ILE A 54 11.35 1.17 23.17
CA ILE A 54 11.19 0.77 21.77
C ILE A 54 11.85 1.81 20.86
N LYS A 55 12.77 1.37 20.00
CA LYS A 55 13.41 2.21 18.98
C LYS A 55 12.96 1.84 17.59
N VAL A 56 12.52 2.83 16.84
CA VAL A 56 12.14 2.70 15.44
C VAL A 56 12.91 3.70 14.61
N TRP A 57 13.36 3.32 13.41
CA TRP A 57 14.19 4.19 12.58
C TRP A 57 13.46 5.47 12.19
N ASP A 58 12.29 5.34 11.60
CA ASP A 58 11.39 6.45 11.20
C ASP A 58 9.92 6.05 11.36
N ILE A 59 9.04 7.05 11.41
CA ILE A 59 7.59 6.87 11.56
C ILE A 59 7.02 5.98 10.45
N SER A 60 7.52 6.11 9.22
CA SER A 60 7.02 5.35 8.08
C SER A 60 7.27 3.84 8.20
N ARG A 61 8.20 3.42 9.04
CA ARG A 61 8.48 2.01 9.34
C ARG A 61 7.48 1.42 10.31
N LEU A 62 6.96 2.21 11.23
CA LEU A 62 6.02 1.73 12.23
C LEU A 62 4.58 1.73 11.72
N ALA A 63 4.12 2.82 11.16
CA ALA A 63 2.72 3.03 10.83
C ALA A 63 2.50 3.30 9.32
N ARG A 64 1.28 3.09 8.86
CA ARG A 64 0.83 3.35 7.48
C ARG A 64 0.11 4.70 7.35
N ASP A 65 -0.50 5.16 8.42
CA ASP A 65 -1.18 6.45 8.52
C ASP A 65 -1.11 6.99 9.95
N LEU A 66 -1.59 8.21 10.16
CA LEU A 66 -1.50 8.88 11.45
C LEU A 66 -2.34 8.18 12.53
N MET A 67 -3.52 7.66 12.18
CA MET A 67 -4.40 6.97 13.13
C MET A 67 -3.77 5.66 13.61
N ASP A 68 -3.22 4.87 12.68
CA ASP A 68 -2.47 3.65 12.99
C ASP A 68 -1.28 3.96 13.93
N LEU A 69 -0.56 5.05 13.64
CA LEU A 69 0.56 5.50 14.47
C LEU A 69 0.13 5.86 15.90
N GLN A 70 -0.93 6.66 16.04
CA GLN A 70 -1.46 7.06 17.35
C GLN A 70 -1.91 5.85 18.15
N ASN A 71 -2.63 4.92 17.54
CA ASN A 71 -3.09 3.69 18.21
C ASN A 71 -1.91 2.86 18.73
N ILE A 72 -0.86 2.68 17.92
CA ILE A 72 0.33 1.92 18.31
C ILE A 72 1.08 2.62 19.45
N ILE A 73 1.25 3.95 19.38
CA ILE A 73 1.90 4.72 20.45
C ILE A 73 1.11 4.60 21.75
N THR A 74 -0.22 4.76 21.70
CA THR A 74 -1.09 4.61 22.86
C THR A 74 -0.97 3.21 23.47
N GLU A 75 -1.04 2.16 22.65
CA GLU A 75 -0.90 0.78 23.13
C GLU A 75 0.45 0.53 23.82
N ILE A 76 1.54 1.08 23.28
CA ILE A 76 2.87 0.97 23.88
C ILE A 76 2.92 1.71 25.22
N ASN A 77 2.38 2.94 25.27
CA ASN A 77 2.38 3.75 26.50
C ASN A 77 1.46 3.14 27.57
N ASP A 78 0.32 2.56 27.20
CA ASP A 78 -0.60 1.86 28.12
C ASP A 78 0.07 0.65 28.80
N LYS A 79 1.07 0.05 28.14
CA LYS A 79 1.91 -1.01 28.70
C LYS A 79 3.10 -0.48 29.54
N GLY A 80 3.16 0.83 29.76
CA GLY A 80 4.23 1.48 30.53
C GLY A 80 5.57 1.57 29.80
N ALA A 81 5.60 1.37 28.47
CA ALA A 81 6.81 1.41 27.68
C ALA A 81 6.94 2.73 26.91
N THR A 82 8.18 3.10 26.59
CA THR A 82 8.52 4.32 25.85
C THR A 82 8.85 3.98 24.40
N ILE A 83 8.40 4.80 23.43
CA ILE A 83 8.80 4.67 22.04
C ILE A 83 9.60 5.89 21.56
N GLN A 84 10.67 5.64 20.80
CA GLN A 84 11.55 6.64 20.21
C GLN A 84 11.68 6.44 18.69
N PHE A 85 11.44 7.51 17.93
CA PHE A 85 11.73 7.59 16.50
C PHE A 85 13.07 8.31 16.30
N ILE A 86 14.03 7.59 15.71
CA ILE A 86 15.43 8.06 15.64
C ILE A 86 15.57 9.22 14.67
N THR A 87 14.99 9.09 13.45
CA THR A 87 15.13 10.10 12.39
C THR A 87 14.44 11.40 12.75
N GLU A 88 13.24 11.33 13.32
CA GLU A 88 12.45 12.50 13.70
C GLU A 88 12.82 13.06 15.06
N ASN A 89 13.65 12.34 15.84
CA ASN A 89 14.02 12.66 17.22
C ASN A 89 12.80 12.88 18.13
N LEU A 90 11.76 12.05 17.96
CA LEU A 90 10.53 12.10 18.74
C LEU A 90 10.49 10.95 19.74
N THR A 91 10.09 11.26 20.98
CA THR A 91 9.95 10.27 22.06
C THR A 91 8.59 10.45 22.73
N PHE A 92 7.86 9.32 22.91
CA PHE A 92 6.58 9.27 23.60
C PHE A 92 6.70 8.29 24.76
N ALA A 93 6.56 8.82 25.98
CA ALA A 93 6.64 8.07 27.23
C ALA A 93 5.26 8.04 27.91
N PRO A 94 4.95 6.98 28.70
CA PRO A 94 3.61 6.77 29.26
C PRO A 94 3.15 7.89 30.21
N ASP A 95 4.05 8.45 31.01
CA ASP A 95 3.70 9.42 32.08
C ASP A 95 4.09 10.85 31.74
N VAL A 96 4.52 11.11 30.51
CA VAL A 96 4.94 12.44 30.08
C VAL A 96 3.95 12.96 29.06
N ASP A 97 3.06 13.83 29.51
CA ASP A 97 2.30 14.65 28.57
C ASP A 97 3.26 15.59 27.83
N ASN A 98 3.56 15.25 26.59
CA ASN A 98 4.43 16.04 25.72
C ASN A 98 3.60 16.70 24.61
N PRO A 99 2.97 17.87 24.90
CA PRO A 99 2.12 18.55 23.92
C PRO A 99 2.87 18.92 22.65
N ILE A 100 4.17 19.21 22.76
CA ILE A 100 5.03 19.58 21.64
C ILE A 100 5.24 18.39 20.70
N ALA A 101 5.57 17.20 21.24
CA ALA A 101 5.72 15.99 20.43
C ALA A 101 4.39 15.60 19.76
N THR A 102 3.27 15.71 20.48
CA THR A 102 1.93 15.46 19.95
C THR A 102 1.58 16.44 18.82
N MET A 103 1.84 17.73 19.01
CA MET A 103 1.64 18.75 17.97
C MET A 103 2.52 18.49 16.75
N GLN A 104 3.80 18.18 16.93
CA GLN A 104 4.72 17.83 15.83
C GLN A 104 4.22 16.62 15.06
N LEU A 105 3.75 15.58 15.73
CA LEU A 105 3.18 14.40 15.11
C LEU A 105 1.95 14.72 14.26
N GLN A 106 1.04 15.54 14.79
CA GLN A 106 -0.16 15.99 14.08
C GLN A 106 0.20 16.82 12.83
N MET A 107 1.15 17.75 12.96
CA MET A 107 1.64 18.54 11.83
C MET A 107 2.27 17.67 10.74
N MET A 108 3.11 16.70 11.11
CA MET A 108 3.72 15.77 10.16
C MET A 108 2.65 14.92 9.44
N GLY A 109 1.63 14.47 10.16
CA GLY A 109 0.50 13.75 9.61
C GLY A 109 -0.30 14.58 8.60
N ALA A 110 -0.60 15.84 8.94
CA ALA A 110 -1.27 16.79 8.06
C ALA A 110 -0.44 17.08 6.80
N PHE A 111 0.87 17.27 6.93
CA PHE A 111 1.77 17.49 5.81
C PHE A 111 1.85 16.28 4.88
N ALA A 112 1.92 15.06 5.43
CA ALA A 112 1.90 13.81 4.65
C ALA A 112 0.57 13.60 3.90
N GLN A 113 -0.57 14.02 4.48
CA GLN A 113 -1.87 14.01 3.80
C GLN A 113 -1.90 15.04 2.65
N PHE A 114 -1.42 16.25 2.89
CA PHE A 114 -1.30 17.30 1.88
C PHE A 114 -0.44 16.83 0.68
N GLU A 115 0.75 16.28 0.92
CA GLU A 115 1.60 15.75 -0.15
C GLU A 115 0.90 14.65 -0.97
N ARG A 116 0.18 13.73 -0.31
CA ARG A 116 -0.59 12.69 -1.01
C ARG A 116 -1.70 13.29 -1.88
N ALA A 117 -2.41 14.29 -1.37
CA ALA A 117 -3.45 14.98 -2.11
C ALA A 117 -2.89 15.68 -3.35
N VAL A 118 -1.78 16.42 -3.22
CA VAL A 118 -1.10 17.10 -4.33
C VAL A 118 -0.59 16.09 -5.37
N LYS A 119 0.03 14.98 -4.96
CA LYS A 119 0.48 13.92 -5.87
C LYS A 119 -0.69 13.31 -6.64
N ARG A 120 -1.81 13.04 -5.95
CA ARG A 120 -3.03 12.49 -6.57
C ARG A 120 -3.63 13.47 -7.58
N GLN A 121 -3.69 14.75 -7.24
CA GLN A 121 -4.19 15.77 -8.15
C GLN A 121 -3.34 15.84 -9.43
N ARG A 122 -2.01 15.94 -9.30
CA ARG A 122 -1.09 15.95 -10.44
C ARG A 122 -1.21 14.68 -11.30
N GLN A 123 -1.44 13.53 -10.67
CA GLN A 123 -1.66 12.27 -11.39
C GLN A 123 -2.96 12.32 -12.21
N LEU A 124 -4.06 12.83 -11.65
CA LEU A 124 -5.34 12.98 -12.36
C LEU A 124 -5.23 13.94 -13.53
N GLU A 125 -4.55 15.07 -13.34
CA GLU A 125 -4.27 16.03 -14.41
C GLU A 125 -3.42 15.39 -15.53
N GLY A 126 -2.38 14.65 -15.18
CA GLY A 126 -1.55 13.91 -16.13
C GLY A 126 -2.33 12.82 -16.90
N ILE A 127 -3.26 12.13 -16.23
CA ILE A 127 -4.16 11.15 -16.88
C ILE A 127 -5.12 11.85 -17.85
N ALA A 128 -5.69 12.99 -17.46
CA ALA A 128 -6.58 13.78 -18.34
C ALA A 128 -5.85 14.22 -19.62
N ILE A 129 -4.66 14.80 -19.49
CA ILE A 129 -3.81 15.19 -20.62
C ILE A 129 -3.43 13.99 -21.50
N ALA A 130 -3.13 12.84 -20.90
CA ALA A 130 -2.76 11.64 -21.63
C ALA A 130 -3.96 11.00 -22.37
N LYS A 131 -5.17 11.10 -21.81
CA LYS A 131 -6.42 10.71 -22.47
C LYS A 131 -6.70 11.60 -23.70
N ASP A 132 -6.55 12.91 -23.54
CA ASP A 132 -6.74 13.88 -24.63
C ASP A 132 -5.75 13.64 -25.78
N LYS A 133 -4.53 13.21 -25.46
CA LYS A 133 -3.50 12.82 -26.42
C LYS A 133 -3.68 11.40 -26.98
N GLY A 134 -4.78 10.71 -26.69
CA GLY A 134 -5.08 9.36 -27.18
C GLY A 134 -4.16 8.25 -26.64
N LYS A 135 -3.35 8.51 -25.59
CA LYS A 135 -2.43 7.52 -25.04
C LYS A 135 -3.11 6.34 -24.34
N TYR A 136 -4.38 6.49 -23.95
CA TYR A 136 -5.19 5.44 -23.33
C TYR A 136 -6.19 4.85 -24.33
N SER A 137 -5.69 4.29 -25.42
CA SER A 137 -6.52 3.64 -26.44
C SER A 137 -7.09 2.27 -26.03
N GLY A 138 -6.79 1.82 -24.80
CA GLY A 138 -7.14 0.47 -24.35
C GLY A 138 -6.28 -0.62 -24.99
N GLY A 139 -6.60 -1.87 -24.71
CA GLY A 139 -5.95 -3.01 -25.35
C GLY A 139 -6.37 -3.11 -26.82
N SER A 140 -5.46 -3.50 -27.73
CA SER A 140 -5.79 -3.77 -29.11
C SER A 140 -6.85 -4.88 -29.19
N LYS A 141 -7.82 -4.71 -30.10
CA LYS A 141 -8.85 -5.73 -30.35
C LYS A 141 -8.18 -6.96 -30.94
N ARG A 142 -7.90 -7.98 -30.12
CA ARG A 142 -7.18 -9.22 -30.51
C ARG A 142 -8.00 -10.14 -31.41
N ILE A 143 -9.35 -10.03 -31.40
CA ILE A 143 -10.24 -10.88 -32.17
C ILE A 143 -10.51 -10.22 -33.51
N ASN A 144 -10.28 -10.96 -34.59
CA ASN A 144 -10.61 -10.51 -35.94
C ASN A 144 -12.13 -10.52 -36.10
N ARG A 145 -12.75 -9.33 -36.00
CA ARG A 145 -14.20 -9.14 -36.05
C ARG A 145 -14.78 -9.40 -37.41
N GLU A 146 -14.09 -8.98 -38.47
CA GLU A 146 -14.49 -9.19 -39.86
C GLU A 146 -14.62 -10.68 -40.15
N ARG A 147 -13.68 -11.48 -39.64
CA ARG A 147 -13.73 -12.93 -39.81
C ARG A 147 -14.93 -13.57 -39.08
N VAL A 148 -15.33 -13.04 -37.91
CA VAL A 148 -16.53 -13.48 -37.19
C VAL A 148 -17.78 -13.20 -38.02
N HIS A 149 -17.91 -12.01 -38.62
CA HIS A 149 -19.03 -11.62 -39.45
C HIS A 149 -19.08 -12.44 -40.75
N GLN A 150 -17.93 -12.67 -41.39
CA GLN A 150 -17.82 -13.50 -42.58
C GLN A 150 -18.31 -14.93 -42.31
N LEU A 151 -17.81 -15.57 -41.24
CA LEU A 151 -18.24 -16.92 -40.87
C LEU A 151 -19.73 -16.96 -40.51
N ARG A 152 -20.30 -15.88 -40.01
CA ARG A 152 -21.73 -15.77 -39.73
C ARG A 152 -22.56 -15.66 -41.02
N SER A 153 -22.10 -14.90 -42.02
CA SER A 153 -22.75 -14.79 -43.33
C SER A 153 -22.69 -16.11 -44.15
N GLU A 154 -21.65 -16.91 -43.91
CA GLU A 154 -21.53 -18.28 -44.44
C GLU A 154 -22.50 -19.29 -43.78
N GLY A 155 -23.35 -18.82 -42.85
CA GLY A 155 -24.41 -19.64 -42.20
C GLY A 155 -23.93 -20.44 -40.98
N LEU A 156 -22.70 -20.25 -40.49
CA LEU A 156 -22.18 -20.98 -39.35
C LEU A 156 -22.85 -20.53 -38.03
N SER A 157 -23.11 -21.51 -37.15
CA SER A 157 -23.63 -21.24 -35.81
C SER A 157 -22.61 -20.56 -34.94
N THR A 158 -23.05 -19.75 -33.95
CA THR A 158 -22.14 -19.07 -32.97
C THR A 158 -21.24 -20.05 -32.21
N TYR A 159 -21.70 -21.30 -32.02
CA TYR A 159 -20.91 -22.36 -31.41
C TYR A 159 -19.73 -22.79 -32.31
N LYS A 160 -20.01 -23.00 -33.61
CA LYS A 160 -19.00 -23.39 -34.60
C LYS A 160 -17.99 -22.28 -34.82
N ILE A 161 -18.41 -21.01 -34.88
CA ILE A 161 -17.54 -19.83 -35.00
C ILE A 161 -16.61 -19.73 -33.77
N ALA A 162 -17.16 -19.90 -32.57
CA ALA A 162 -16.38 -19.86 -31.32
C ALA A 162 -15.28 -20.94 -31.30
N SER A 163 -15.61 -22.16 -31.72
CA SER A 163 -14.66 -23.27 -31.82
C SER A 163 -13.59 -23.04 -32.90
N MET A 164 -13.95 -22.55 -34.10
CA MET A 164 -13.00 -22.31 -35.18
C MET A 164 -12.03 -21.16 -34.91
N MET A 165 -12.46 -20.16 -34.14
CA MET A 165 -11.64 -18.99 -33.83
C MET A 165 -10.99 -19.07 -32.44
N GLU A 166 -11.17 -20.17 -31.73
CA GLU A 166 -10.64 -20.41 -30.37
C GLU A 166 -11.01 -19.29 -29.38
N ILE A 167 -12.25 -18.78 -29.49
CA ILE A 167 -12.77 -17.72 -28.63
C ILE A 167 -14.05 -18.17 -27.90
N SER A 168 -14.40 -17.44 -26.83
CA SER A 168 -15.64 -17.75 -26.12
C SER A 168 -16.88 -17.46 -26.97
N ARG A 169 -17.92 -18.28 -26.83
CA ARG A 169 -19.24 -18.05 -27.47
C ARG A 169 -19.81 -16.67 -27.14
N MET A 170 -19.56 -16.20 -25.91
CA MET A 170 -19.98 -14.87 -25.47
C MET A 170 -19.26 -13.75 -26.25
N SER A 171 -17.99 -13.96 -26.59
CA SER A 171 -17.23 -13.02 -27.43
C SER A 171 -17.83 -12.93 -28.84
N VAL A 172 -18.20 -14.06 -29.43
CA VAL A 172 -18.90 -14.09 -30.75
C VAL A 172 -20.22 -13.33 -30.66
N HIS A 173 -21.04 -13.60 -29.65
CA HIS A 173 -22.33 -12.90 -29.47
C HIS A 173 -22.17 -11.39 -29.31
N ARG A 174 -21.15 -10.94 -28.53
CA ARG A 174 -20.88 -9.52 -28.33
C ARG A 174 -20.47 -8.84 -29.63
N ILE A 175 -19.58 -9.46 -30.40
CA ILE A 175 -19.14 -8.92 -31.70
C ILE A 175 -20.30 -8.76 -32.67
N LEU A 176 -21.19 -9.78 -32.78
CA LEU A 176 -22.35 -9.73 -33.65
C LEU A 176 -23.43 -8.73 -33.19
N LYS A 177 -23.44 -8.35 -31.93
CA LYS A 177 -24.37 -7.35 -31.37
C LYS A 177 -23.88 -5.89 -31.52
N GLU A 178 -22.57 -5.67 -31.61
CA GLU A 178 -21.98 -4.32 -31.70
C GLU A 178 -22.30 -3.58 -33.02
N GLU A 179 -22.76 -4.27 -34.08
CA GLU A 179 -23.17 -3.64 -35.35
C GLU A 179 -24.65 -3.20 -35.40
N VAL A 180 -25.43 -3.48 -34.34
CA VAL A 180 -26.88 -3.16 -34.28
C VAL A 180 -27.12 -1.87 -33.48
N ALA A 181 -26.08 -1.21 -32.99
CA ALA A 181 -26.11 0.07 -32.28
C ALA A 181 -25.31 1.14 -33.04
#